data_a6b8caaefdb84fb378d68517cda1bde4
#
_entry.id   a6b8caaefdb84fb378d68517cda1bde4
#
_cell.length_a   1.000
_cell.length_b   1.000
_cell.length_c   1.000
_cell.angle_alpha   90.00
_cell.angle_beta   90.00
_cell.angle_gamma   90.00
#
_symmetry.space_group_name_H-M   'P 1'
#
loop_
_entity.id
_entity.type
_entity.pdbx_description
1 polymer ?
#
loop_
_entity_poly.entity_id
_entity_poly.type
_entity_poly.pdbx_seq_one_letter_code
_entity_poly.pdbx_strand_id
1 'polypeptide(L)'
;MKSDNAKKGVARAPHRSLYYASGYTDEELAQPMVGIICAKNELIPGHIELDRIAEAVKAGVRMAGGTPIEFPAIGVCDGIAMGHEGMKYSLVTRELIADSVECVAKAHQFDALVMIPNCDKIVPGMLMAAARLDLPTVFVSGGPMMPGHLAGNDSSNPYSGKNLSLTDMFEAVGGLAVGKVTEEQLKEMEHRACPGCGACSGMFTANSMNCLTEVLGLGLPGNGTIPAVTGERIALAKHAGMAVMNLYRKGITARQMMTAENFRNGLAADMALGCSSNTMLHLPAIAHEAGIEIDLHEVNEISNRTPNLCHLAPAGHTFMCELDDAGGVQAVLAELAKKNLINTNLITATGKTIAENIAGVKNRNPEILRPIENPFSDNGGIAILFGNLAPNGTVVKRSACAKELMLHTGPARVFNDESEAMEAVQKSQIKAGDVVVIRYEGPKGGPGMREMLAVTAALAGQGLDKEVALITDGRFSGATRGASLGHCSPEAAVGGPIALVEEGDMITLDINNSKIHLDVSDEELAARKAKWVCPEPKVKTGYLARYAKLVSSADKGAILQ
;
A
#
# COMPACT_ATOMS: atom_id res chain seq x y z
N MET A 1 12.01 -32.87 1.14
CA MET A 1 10.76 -32.09 1.06
C MET A 1 10.18 -31.92 2.46
N LYS A 2 9.73 -30.71 2.84
CA LYS A 2 9.00 -30.53 4.11
C LYS A 2 7.69 -31.34 4.11
N SER A 3 7.03 -31.39 2.96
CA SER A 3 5.80 -32.17 2.75
C SER A 3 5.97 -33.68 3.00
N ASP A 4 7.19 -34.21 3.01
CA ASP A 4 7.42 -35.62 3.37
C ASP A 4 6.94 -35.94 4.81
N ASN A 5 6.89 -34.95 5.69
CA ASN A 5 6.33 -35.09 7.05
C ASN A 5 4.85 -35.51 7.05
N ALA A 6 4.11 -35.20 5.98
CA ALA A 6 2.70 -35.55 5.84
C ALA A 6 2.46 -36.73 4.88
N LYS A 7 3.40 -37.09 4.01
CA LYS A 7 3.13 -38.04 2.93
C LYS A 7 4.07 -39.24 2.83
N LYS A 8 5.24 -39.25 3.54
CA LYS A 8 6.24 -40.30 3.38
C LYS A 8 6.29 -41.27 4.55
N GLY A 9 6.43 -42.56 4.23
CA GLY A 9 6.58 -43.64 5.22
C GLY A 9 5.25 -44.29 5.65
N VAL A 10 5.35 -45.46 6.30
CA VAL A 10 4.18 -46.28 6.70
C VAL A 10 3.28 -45.52 7.67
N ALA A 11 3.85 -44.82 8.64
CA ALA A 11 3.09 -44.04 9.64
C ALA A 11 2.24 -42.90 9.02
N ARG A 12 2.48 -42.56 7.76
CA ARG A 12 1.73 -41.52 7.02
C ARG A 12 0.64 -42.10 6.09
N ALA A 13 0.35 -43.39 6.16
CA ALA A 13 -0.74 -43.99 5.41
C ALA A 13 -2.11 -43.32 5.69
N PRO A 14 -2.49 -43.00 6.96
CA PRO A 14 -3.73 -42.28 7.23
C PRO A 14 -3.79 -40.90 6.57
N HIS A 15 -2.67 -40.18 6.52
CA HIS A 15 -2.57 -38.84 5.89
C HIS A 15 -2.76 -38.96 4.37
N ARG A 16 -2.10 -39.93 3.74
CA ARG A 16 -2.28 -40.18 2.29
C ARG A 16 -3.69 -40.57 1.94
N SER A 17 -4.40 -41.30 2.81
CA SER A 17 -5.83 -41.61 2.60
C SER A 17 -6.68 -40.33 2.45
N LEU A 18 -6.35 -39.26 3.18
CA LEU A 18 -7.03 -37.97 3.07
C LEU A 18 -6.68 -37.24 1.77
N TYR A 19 -5.44 -37.33 1.32
CA TYR A 19 -5.05 -36.79 0.02
C TYR A 19 -5.74 -37.52 -1.13
N TYR A 20 -5.83 -38.87 -1.08
CA TYR A 20 -6.58 -39.65 -2.06
C TYR A 20 -8.08 -39.31 -2.04
N ALA A 21 -8.67 -39.06 -0.87
CA ALA A 21 -10.04 -38.59 -0.75
C ALA A 21 -10.27 -37.24 -1.44
N SER A 22 -9.21 -36.41 -1.52
CA SER A 22 -9.20 -35.13 -2.25
C SER A 22 -8.84 -35.27 -3.73
N GLY A 23 -8.64 -36.51 -4.21
CA GLY A 23 -8.37 -36.79 -5.63
C GLY A 23 -6.91 -36.75 -6.08
N TYR A 24 -5.95 -36.62 -5.13
CA TYR A 24 -4.53 -36.66 -5.48
C TYR A 24 -4.07 -38.07 -5.82
N THR A 25 -3.11 -38.19 -6.76
CA THR A 25 -2.53 -39.46 -7.20
C THR A 25 -1.17 -39.75 -6.53
N ASP A 26 -0.66 -40.99 -6.69
CA ASP A 26 0.68 -41.34 -6.17
C ASP A 26 1.78 -40.48 -6.79
N GLU A 27 1.67 -40.17 -8.09
CA GLU A 27 2.61 -39.34 -8.82
C GLU A 27 2.62 -37.89 -8.29
N GLU A 28 1.45 -37.33 -7.99
CA GLU A 28 1.33 -36.00 -7.38
C GLU A 28 1.90 -35.99 -5.96
N LEU A 29 1.65 -37.01 -5.15
CA LEU A 29 2.21 -37.15 -3.82
C LEU A 29 3.73 -37.36 -3.83
N ALA A 30 4.31 -37.86 -4.91
CA ALA A 30 5.76 -37.96 -5.04
C ALA A 30 6.47 -36.63 -5.32
N GLN A 31 5.73 -35.60 -5.73
CA GLN A 31 6.27 -34.28 -6.08
C GLN A 31 6.29 -33.33 -4.88
N PRO A 32 7.06 -32.22 -4.94
CA PRO A 32 6.98 -31.12 -3.98
C PRO A 32 5.58 -30.49 -3.96
N MET A 33 5.03 -30.25 -2.76
CA MET A 33 3.74 -29.62 -2.57
C MET A 33 3.89 -28.10 -2.49
N VAL A 34 3.22 -27.40 -3.41
CA VAL A 34 3.24 -25.94 -3.50
C VAL A 34 1.89 -25.37 -3.04
N GLY A 35 1.90 -24.60 -1.97
CA GLY A 35 0.72 -23.87 -1.51
C GLY A 35 0.42 -22.71 -2.45
N ILE A 36 -0.81 -22.62 -2.96
CA ILE A 36 -1.32 -21.52 -3.79
C ILE A 36 -2.30 -20.74 -2.94
N ILE A 37 -1.85 -19.59 -2.44
CA ILE A 37 -2.65 -18.73 -1.56
C ILE A 37 -3.38 -17.71 -2.41
N CYS A 38 -4.68 -17.91 -2.61
CA CYS A 38 -5.49 -17.06 -3.48
C CYS A 38 -6.51 -16.25 -2.69
N ALA A 39 -6.47 -14.93 -2.82
CA ALA A 39 -7.41 -14.03 -2.16
C ALA A 39 -8.67 -13.75 -2.99
N LYS A 40 -9.08 -14.67 -3.88
CA LYS A 40 -10.29 -14.55 -4.70
C LYS A 40 -11.52 -14.34 -3.84
N ASN A 41 -12.30 -13.34 -4.18
CA ASN A 41 -13.61 -13.08 -3.61
C ASN A 41 -14.42 -12.20 -4.57
N GLU A 42 -15.71 -12.00 -4.26
CA GLU A 42 -16.64 -11.19 -5.06
C GLU A 42 -16.86 -9.78 -4.47
N LEU A 43 -16.15 -9.45 -3.38
CA LEU A 43 -16.28 -8.17 -2.66
C LEU A 43 -15.37 -7.07 -3.24
N ILE A 44 -14.23 -7.48 -3.81
CA ILE A 44 -13.16 -6.58 -4.24
C ILE A 44 -13.03 -6.65 -5.76
N PRO A 45 -13.22 -5.57 -6.51
CA PRO A 45 -13.07 -5.60 -7.97
C PRO A 45 -11.72 -6.17 -8.44
N GLY A 46 -10.64 -5.89 -7.71
CA GLY A 46 -9.32 -6.44 -7.99
C GLY A 46 -9.18 -7.96 -7.74
N HIS A 47 -10.17 -8.60 -7.13
CA HIS A 47 -10.09 -10.00 -6.72
C HIS A 47 -11.08 -10.93 -7.45
N ILE A 48 -12.03 -10.38 -8.22
CA ILE A 48 -13.09 -11.18 -8.86
C ILE A 48 -12.59 -12.20 -9.88
N GLU A 49 -11.40 -11.98 -10.46
CA GLU A 49 -10.78 -12.84 -11.49
C GLU A 49 -9.50 -13.55 -11.00
N LEU A 50 -9.20 -13.54 -9.70
CA LEU A 50 -7.98 -14.16 -9.16
C LEU A 50 -7.99 -15.69 -9.28
N ASP A 51 -9.14 -16.33 -9.40
CA ASP A 51 -9.26 -17.74 -9.71
C ASP A 51 -8.63 -18.09 -11.07
N ARG A 52 -8.76 -17.24 -12.09
CA ARG A 52 -8.09 -17.40 -13.40
C ARG A 52 -6.56 -17.33 -13.26
N ILE A 53 -6.08 -16.42 -12.41
CA ILE A 53 -4.65 -16.30 -12.06
C ILE A 53 -4.19 -17.58 -11.35
N ALA A 54 -4.96 -18.07 -10.35
CA ALA A 54 -4.64 -19.28 -9.61
C ALA A 54 -4.57 -20.51 -10.52
N GLU A 55 -5.51 -20.68 -11.45
CA GLU A 55 -5.46 -21.77 -12.43
C GLU A 55 -4.22 -21.69 -13.34
N ALA A 56 -3.85 -20.50 -13.79
CA ALA A 56 -2.64 -20.30 -14.58
C ALA A 56 -1.37 -20.63 -13.77
N VAL A 57 -1.29 -20.20 -12.50
CA VAL A 57 -0.20 -20.57 -11.57
C VAL A 57 -0.12 -22.09 -11.40
N LYS A 58 -1.24 -22.76 -11.12
CA LYS A 58 -1.31 -24.22 -10.96
C LYS A 58 -0.80 -24.95 -12.21
N ALA A 59 -1.18 -24.46 -13.40
CA ALA A 59 -0.65 -24.99 -14.64
C ALA A 59 0.89 -24.86 -14.71
N GLY A 60 1.45 -23.69 -14.36
CA GLY A 60 2.89 -23.47 -14.32
C GLY A 60 3.62 -24.37 -13.31
N VAL A 61 3.06 -24.57 -12.12
CA VAL A 61 3.61 -25.48 -11.09
C VAL A 61 3.65 -26.92 -11.61
N ARG A 62 2.54 -27.42 -12.22
CA ARG A 62 2.48 -28.78 -12.81
C ARG A 62 3.49 -28.93 -13.94
N MET A 63 3.60 -27.96 -14.84
CA MET A 63 4.59 -27.98 -15.95
C MET A 63 6.02 -28.08 -15.42
N ALA A 64 6.29 -27.55 -14.23
CA ALA A 64 7.60 -27.56 -13.59
C ALA A 64 7.78 -28.73 -12.60
N GLY A 65 6.86 -29.70 -12.52
CA GLY A 65 6.97 -30.91 -11.71
C GLY A 65 6.73 -30.68 -10.22
N GLY A 66 5.72 -29.89 -9.89
CA GLY A 66 5.22 -29.69 -8.51
C GLY A 66 3.72 -29.97 -8.45
N THR A 67 3.22 -30.23 -7.25
CA THR A 67 1.80 -30.45 -6.96
C THR A 67 1.22 -29.20 -6.30
N PRO A 68 0.38 -28.41 -7.01
CA PRO A 68 -0.23 -27.21 -6.44
C PRO A 68 -1.44 -27.58 -5.58
N ILE A 69 -1.54 -26.95 -4.40
CA ILE A 69 -2.67 -27.08 -3.48
C ILE A 69 -3.13 -25.67 -3.11
N GLU A 70 -4.35 -25.32 -3.51
CA GLU A 70 -4.92 -24.01 -3.28
C GLU A 70 -5.63 -23.92 -1.93
N PHE A 71 -5.47 -22.77 -1.26
CA PHE A 71 -6.29 -22.37 -0.13
C PHE A 71 -6.52 -20.84 -0.11
N PRO A 72 -7.65 -20.35 0.46
CA PRO A 72 -8.02 -18.96 0.36
C PRO A 72 -7.28 -18.08 1.38
N ALA A 73 -7.12 -16.80 1.04
CA ALA A 73 -6.92 -15.73 2.00
C ALA A 73 -8.12 -14.76 1.96
N ILE A 74 -8.38 -14.10 3.09
CA ILE A 74 -9.44 -13.09 3.19
C ILE A 74 -8.99 -11.76 2.58
N GLY A 75 -9.95 -10.85 2.38
CA GLY A 75 -9.66 -9.47 1.96
C GLY A 75 -10.82 -8.53 2.22
N VAL A 76 -10.50 -7.25 2.40
CA VAL A 76 -11.44 -6.13 2.48
C VAL A 76 -11.10 -5.14 1.38
N CYS A 77 -12.11 -4.57 0.73
CA CYS A 77 -11.94 -3.49 -0.24
C CYS A 77 -11.89 -2.14 0.47
N ASP A 78 -10.74 -1.48 0.46
CA ASP A 78 -10.58 -0.17 1.07
C ASP A 78 -11.52 0.88 0.42
N GLY A 79 -11.66 0.85 -0.89
CA GLY A 79 -12.55 1.78 -1.60
C GLY A 79 -14.02 1.65 -1.21
N ILE A 80 -14.52 0.42 -1.05
CA ILE A 80 -15.91 0.18 -0.62
C ILE A 80 -16.08 0.48 0.88
N ALA A 81 -15.06 0.24 1.69
CA ALA A 81 -15.09 0.50 3.13
C ALA A 81 -14.88 1.98 3.50
N MET A 82 -14.42 2.80 2.55
CA MET A 82 -14.09 4.21 2.76
C MET A 82 -15.28 5.04 3.24
N GLY A 83 -15.06 5.94 4.22
CA GLY A 83 -16.06 6.87 4.70
C GLY A 83 -17.12 6.30 5.65
N HIS A 84 -17.00 5.05 6.08
CA HIS A 84 -17.89 4.45 7.10
C HIS A 84 -17.13 3.52 8.06
N GLU A 85 -17.82 2.98 9.07
CA GLU A 85 -17.23 2.13 10.13
C GLU A 85 -16.44 0.92 9.60
N GLY A 86 -16.79 0.40 8.42
CA GLY A 86 -16.08 -0.71 7.78
C GLY A 86 -14.61 -0.45 7.54
N MET A 87 -14.21 0.81 7.35
CA MET A 87 -12.81 1.17 7.08
C MET A 87 -11.86 0.83 8.23
N LYS A 88 -12.34 0.78 9.47
CA LYS A 88 -11.59 0.32 10.64
C LYS A 88 -11.16 -1.14 10.55
N TYR A 89 -11.85 -1.93 9.73
CA TYR A 89 -11.56 -3.36 9.55
C TYR A 89 -10.57 -3.65 8.41
N SER A 90 -10.18 -2.66 7.62
CA SER A 90 -9.24 -2.86 6.52
C SER A 90 -7.83 -3.20 7.02
N LEU A 91 -7.14 -2.29 7.73
CA LEU A 91 -5.76 -2.51 8.15
C LEU A 91 -5.59 -3.76 9.02
N VAL A 92 -6.53 -4.03 9.90
CA VAL A 92 -6.44 -5.17 10.82
C VAL A 92 -6.46 -6.52 10.09
N THR A 93 -7.00 -6.59 8.86
CA THR A 93 -6.95 -7.81 8.05
C THR A 93 -5.54 -8.15 7.58
N ARG A 94 -4.62 -7.20 7.52
CA ARG A 94 -3.20 -7.45 7.22
C ARG A 94 -2.61 -8.48 8.18
N GLU A 95 -2.86 -8.31 9.49
CA GLU A 95 -2.40 -9.22 10.53
C GLU A 95 -3.11 -10.58 10.42
N LEU A 96 -4.45 -10.57 10.27
CA LEU A 96 -5.23 -11.81 10.12
C LEU A 96 -4.80 -12.63 8.90
N ILE A 97 -4.45 -11.98 7.80
CA ILE A 97 -3.95 -12.65 6.61
C ILE A 97 -2.60 -13.29 6.91
N ALA A 98 -1.67 -12.54 7.52
CA ALA A 98 -0.37 -13.05 7.89
C ALA A 98 -0.49 -14.28 8.80
N ASP A 99 -1.29 -14.19 9.86
CA ASP A 99 -1.51 -15.25 10.85
C ASP A 99 -2.18 -16.48 10.21
N SER A 100 -3.25 -16.28 9.43
CA SER A 100 -3.98 -17.40 8.83
C SER A 100 -3.15 -18.16 7.80
N VAL A 101 -2.42 -17.44 6.94
CA VAL A 101 -1.54 -18.04 5.94
C VAL A 101 -0.40 -18.80 6.62
N GLU A 102 0.21 -18.23 7.66
CA GLU A 102 1.24 -18.91 8.45
C GLU A 102 0.72 -20.21 9.06
N CYS A 103 -0.44 -20.15 9.74
CA CYS A 103 -1.03 -21.32 10.39
C CYS A 103 -1.31 -22.45 9.39
N VAL A 104 -1.95 -22.15 8.27
CA VAL A 104 -2.28 -23.16 7.25
C VAL A 104 -1.01 -23.73 6.61
N ALA A 105 -0.07 -22.87 6.22
CA ALA A 105 1.14 -23.31 5.54
C ALA A 105 2.03 -24.19 6.44
N LYS A 106 2.16 -23.85 7.74
CA LYS A 106 2.91 -24.67 8.71
C LYS A 106 2.20 -25.99 9.02
N ALA A 107 0.86 -25.98 9.16
CA ALA A 107 0.08 -27.19 9.45
C ALA A 107 0.16 -28.21 8.30
N HIS A 108 0.12 -27.75 7.06
CA HIS A 108 0.15 -28.62 5.87
C HIS A 108 1.54 -28.85 5.28
N GLN A 109 2.60 -28.27 5.88
CA GLN A 109 4.00 -28.57 5.55
C GLN A 109 4.36 -28.37 4.07
N PHE A 110 3.94 -27.24 3.45
CA PHE A 110 4.28 -26.94 2.07
C PHE A 110 5.79 -26.77 1.86
N ASP A 111 6.25 -27.13 0.67
CA ASP A 111 7.65 -27.03 0.25
C ASP A 111 7.97 -25.65 -0.36
N ALA A 112 6.97 -25.00 -0.97
CA ALA A 112 7.06 -23.68 -1.59
C ALA A 112 5.67 -23.03 -1.64
N LEU A 113 5.62 -21.72 -1.90
CA LEU A 113 4.37 -20.95 -1.91
C LEU A 113 4.27 -20.03 -3.12
N VAL A 114 3.06 -19.89 -3.67
CA VAL A 114 2.72 -18.79 -4.57
C VAL A 114 1.59 -17.99 -3.94
N MET A 115 1.82 -16.69 -3.78
CA MET A 115 0.90 -15.73 -3.17
C MET A 115 0.18 -14.94 -4.26
N ILE A 116 -1.16 -14.91 -4.22
CA ILE A 116 -2.00 -14.26 -5.24
C ILE A 116 -2.88 -13.18 -4.58
N PRO A 117 -2.30 -12.03 -4.21
CA PRO A 117 -3.04 -10.86 -3.73
C PRO A 117 -3.40 -9.92 -4.88
N ASN A 118 -4.12 -8.82 -4.56
CA ASN A 118 -4.17 -7.65 -5.45
C ASN A 118 -4.50 -6.33 -4.75
N CYS A 119 -5.09 -6.32 -3.56
CA CYS A 119 -5.57 -5.10 -2.91
C CYS A 119 -4.72 -4.71 -1.68
N ASP A 120 -4.99 -3.54 -1.14
CA ASP A 120 -4.17 -2.72 -0.23
C ASP A 120 -3.54 -3.46 0.95
N LYS A 121 -4.32 -4.24 1.70
CA LYS A 121 -3.84 -4.89 2.93
C LYS A 121 -3.51 -6.37 2.72
N ILE A 122 -3.98 -6.93 1.59
CA ILE A 122 -3.75 -8.33 1.25
C ILE A 122 -2.29 -8.53 0.81
N VAL A 123 -1.76 -7.61 -0.01
CA VAL A 123 -0.37 -7.67 -0.47
C VAL A 123 0.60 -7.65 0.73
N PRO A 124 0.59 -6.64 1.61
CA PRO A 124 1.49 -6.61 2.76
C PRO A 124 1.25 -7.75 3.75
N GLY A 125 -0.01 -8.17 3.98
CA GLY A 125 -0.30 -9.31 4.86
C GLY A 125 0.32 -10.62 4.35
N MET A 126 0.25 -10.88 3.05
CA MET A 126 0.92 -12.03 2.45
C MET A 126 2.46 -11.90 2.47
N LEU A 127 3.01 -10.69 2.29
CA LEU A 127 4.46 -10.45 2.40
C LEU A 127 4.96 -10.71 3.82
N MET A 128 4.20 -10.31 4.85
CA MET A 128 4.50 -10.64 6.25
C MET A 128 4.51 -12.17 6.46
N ALA A 129 3.50 -12.88 5.96
CA ALA A 129 3.45 -14.34 6.02
C ALA A 129 4.64 -15.00 5.30
N ALA A 130 5.02 -14.50 4.12
CA ALA A 130 6.18 -15.01 3.39
C ALA A 130 7.48 -14.85 4.18
N ALA A 131 7.67 -13.69 4.85
CA ALA A 131 8.81 -13.43 5.72
C ALA A 131 8.85 -14.39 6.93
N ARG A 132 7.71 -14.64 7.59
CA ARG A 132 7.60 -15.57 8.73
C ARG A 132 7.88 -17.02 8.35
N LEU A 133 7.37 -17.45 7.20
CA LEU A 133 7.46 -18.84 6.72
C LEU A 133 8.83 -19.19 6.17
N ASP A 134 9.51 -18.24 5.56
CA ASP A 134 10.83 -18.38 4.94
C ASP A 134 10.94 -19.63 4.04
N LEU A 135 9.96 -19.77 3.14
CA LEU A 135 9.92 -20.79 2.10
C LEU A 135 10.27 -20.17 0.73
N PRO A 136 10.67 -20.96 -0.25
CA PRO A 136 10.66 -20.52 -1.64
C PRO A 136 9.29 -19.94 -2.00
N THR A 137 9.22 -18.64 -2.31
CA THR A 137 7.95 -17.92 -2.48
C THR A 137 8.01 -17.01 -3.67
N VAL A 138 6.94 -17.01 -4.49
CA VAL A 138 6.73 -16.07 -5.59
C VAL A 138 5.37 -15.40 -5.43
N PHE A 139 5.32 -14.11 -5.72
CA PHE A 139 4.08 -13.33 -5.78
C PHE A 139 3.66 -13.12 -7.23
N VAL A 140 2.37 -13.23 -7.47
CA VAL A 140 1.74 -12.78 -8.69
C VAL A 140 0.43 -12.08 -8.36
N SER A 141 0.38 -10.77 -8.58
CA SER A 141 -0.83 -9.99 -8.34
C SER A 141 -1.85 -10.13 -9.47
N GLY A 142 -3.10 -9.76 -9.19
CA GLY A 142 -4.15 -9.71 -10.22
C GLY A 142 -3.92 -8.63 -11.28
N GLY A 143 -3.01 -7.67 -11.03
CA GLY A 143 -2.71 -6.54 -11.91
C GLY A 143 -3.62 -5.33 -11.69
N PRO A 144 -3.21 -4.15 -12.19
CA PRO A 144 -4.00 -2.93 -12.14
C PRO A 144 -5.20 -2.98 -13.09
N MET A 145 -6.27 -2.28 -12.71
CA MET A 145 -7.43 -1.99 -13.54
C MET A 145 -7.04 -1.00 -14.65
N MET A 146 -7.65 -1.10 -15.81
CA MET A 146 -7.61 -0.02 -16.81
C MET A 146 -8.32 1.23 -16.26
N PRO A 147 -7.88 2.44 -16.61
CA PRO A 147 -8.63 3.65 -16.26
C PRO A 147 -9.99 3.61 -16.93
N GLY A 148 -10.99 4.21 -16.28
CA GLY A 148 -12.27 4.51 -16.90
C GLY A 148 -12.13 5.59 -17.96
N HIS A 149 -13.14 5.76 -18.79
CA HIS A 149 -13.15 6.82 -19.78
C HIS A 149 -14.55 7.40 -19.92
N LEU A 150 -14.67 8.71 -19.78
CA LEU A 150 -15.91 9.44 -20.05
C LEU A 150 -15.83 10.04 -21.45
N ALA A 151 -16.49 9.40 -22.40
CA ALA A 151 -16.51 9.86 -23.78
C ALA A 151 -17.33 11.16 -23.91
N GLY A 152 -16.98 11.97 -24.91
CA GLY A 152 -17.76 13.16 -25.27
C GLY A 152 -16.95 14.46 -25.19
N ASN A 153 -17.60 15.55 -25.51
CA ASN A 153 -17.06 16.92 -25.51
C ASN A 153 -18.03 17.89 -24.78
N ASP A 154 -18.69 17.42 -23.72
CA ASP A 154 -19.55 18.27 -22.90
C ASP A 154 -18.70 19.23 -22.08
N SER A 155 -18.66 20.50 -22.52
CA SER A 155 -17.90 21.55 -21.85
C SER A 155 -18.43 21.91 -20.44
N SER A 156 -19.66 21.49 -20.12
CA SER A 156 -20.23 21.66 -18.78
C SER A 156 -19.78 20.62 -17.79
N ASN A 157 -19.24 19.48 -18.27
CA ASN A 157 -18.70 18.42 -17.44
C ASN A 157 -17.15 18.47 -17.43
N PRO A 158 -16.51 18.80 -16.30
CA PRO A 158 -15.05 18.93 -16.23
C PRO A 158 -14.30 17.61 -16.48
N TYR A 159 -14.97 16.47 -16.45
CA TYR A 159 -14.43 15.13 -16.69
C TYR A 159 -14.67 14.59 -18.10
N SER A 160 -15.46 15.29 -18.94
CA SER A 160 -15.75 14.87 -20.31
C SER A 160 -14.48 14.75 -21.15
N GLY A 161 -14.35 13.66 -21.92
CA GLY A 161 -13.19 13.37 -22.75
C GLY A 161 -11.93 12.92 -21.98
N LYS A 162 -12.03 12.67 -20.67
CA LYS A 162 -10.90 12.30 -19.81
C LYS A 162 -10.94 10.83 -19.39
N ASN A 163 -9.77 10.30 -19.10
CA ASN A 163 -9.64 9.06 -18.34
C ASN A 163 -9.96 9.32 -16.86
N LEU A 164 -10.60 8.34 -16.23
CA LEU A 164 -11.12 8.42 -14.86
C LEU A 164 -10.51 7.35 -13.97
N SER A 165 -10.45 7.66 -12.69
CA SER A 165 -10.15 6.74 -11.60
C SER A 165 -11.19 6.86 -10.48
N LEU A 166 -11.08 6.02 -9.46
CA LEU A 166 -11.91 6.12 -8.26
C LEU A 166 -11.74 7.49 -7.55
N THR A 167 -10.55 8.10 -7.62
CA THR A 167 -10.30 9.43 -7.03
C THR A 167 -11.19 10.50 -7.67
N ASP A 168 -11.34 10.45 -8.99
CA ASP A 168 -12.18 11.41 -9.72
C ASP A 168 -13.64 11.31 -9.27
N MET A 169 -14.11 10.11 -8.86
CA MET A 169 -15.45 9.95 -8.28
C MET A 169 -15.59 10.64 -6.93
N PHE A 170 -14.61 10.50 -6.03
CA PHE A 170 -14.63 11.20 -4.75
C PHE A 170 -14.57 12.73 -4.93
N GLU A 171 -13.76 13.22 -5.86
CA GLU A 171 -13.69 14.64 -6.20
C GLU A 171 -15.00 15.15 -6.82
N ALA A 172 -15.64 14.35 -7.69
CA ALA A 172 -16.92 14.70 -8.31
C ALA A 172 -18.06 14.80 -7.30
N VAL A 173 -18.07 13.97 -6.25
CA VAL A 173 -19.01 14.10 -5.11
C VAL A 173 -18.82 15.45 -4.41
N GLY A 174 -17.57 15.87 -4.16
CA GLY A 174 -17.28 17.21 -3.64
C GLY A 174 -17.70 18.31 -4.61
N GLY A 175 -17.49 18.11 -5.91
CA GLY A 175 -17.90 19.02 -6.98
C GLY A 175 -19.41 19.21 -7.09
N LEU A 176 -20.19 18.15 -6.84
CA LEU A 176 -21.67 18.22 -6.81
C LEU A 176 -22.16 19.20 -5.71
N ALA A 177 -21.54 19.14 -4.53
CA ALA A 177 -21.91 20.00 -3.40
C ALA A 177 -21.76 21.51 -3.70
N VAL A 178 -20.87 21.87 -4.63
CA VAL A 178 -20.61 23.26 -5.05
C VAL A 178 -21.09 23.57 -6.48
N GLY A 179 -21.87 22.67 -7.08
CA GLY A 179 -22.50 22.88 -8.39
C GLY A 179 -21.57 22.79 -9.61
N LYS A 180 -20.38 22.21 -9.45
CA LYS A 180 -19.43 21.96 -10.57
C LYS A 180 -19.80 20.74 -11.42
N VAL A 181 -20.58 19.83 -10.85
CA VAL A 181 -21.05 18.58 -11.47
C VAL A 181 -22.54 18.44 -11.16
N THR A 182 -23.33 17.93 -12.09
CA THR A 182 -24.75 17.58 -11.84
C THR A 182 -24.91 16.15 -11.38
N GLU A 183 -26.07 15.80 -10.79
CA GLU A 183 -26.38 14.41 -10.40
C GLU A 183 -26.36 13.46 -11.61
N GLU A 184 -26.83 13.91 -12.78
CA GLU A 184 -26.84 13.12 -14.00
C GLU A 184 -25.41 12.83 -14.49
N GLN A 185 -24.54 13.85 -14.50
CA GLN A 185 -23.12 13.70 -14.84
C GLN A 185 -22.40 12.78 -13.86
N LEU A 186 -22.66 12.92 -12.55
CA LEU A 186 -22.11 12.03 -11.54
C LEU A 186 -22.55 10.58 -11.77
N LYS A 187 -23.84 10.38 -12.10
CA LYS A 187 -24.39 9.04 -12.40
C LYS A 187 -23.76 8.40 -13.63
N GLU A 188 -23.47 9.17 -14.67
CA GLU A 188 -22.73 8.66 -15.82
C GLU A 188 -21.30 8.24 -15.44
N MET A 189 -20.60 9.04 -14.62
CA MET A 189 -19.26 8.73 -14.14
C MET A 189 -19.23 7.45 -13.28
N GLU A 190 -20.23 7.20 -12.43
CA GLU A 190 -20.33 5.97 -11.62
C GLU A 190 -20.19 4.69 -12.46
N HIS A 191 -20.79 4.66 -13.65
CA HIS A 191 -20.75 3.51 -14.54
C HIS A 191 -19.45 3.37 -15.34
N ARG A 192 -18.62 4.40 -15.35
CA ARG A 192 -17.46 4.50 -16.23
C ARG A 192 -16.10 4.52 -15.51
N ALA A 193 -16.05 5.03 -14.28
CA ALA A 193 -14.79 5.28 -13.58
C ALA A 193 -13.99 4.02 -13.25
N CYS A 194 -14.67 2.91 -12.98
CA CYS A 194 -14.07 1.62 -12.67
C CYS A 194 -14.56 0.55 -13.65
N PRO A 195 -13.92 0.39 -14.83
CA PRO A 195 -14.51 -0.35 -15.96
C PRO A 195 -14.42 -1.88 -15.86
N GLY A 196 -13.73 -2.46 -14.84
CA GLY A 196 -13.60 -3.91 -14.77
C GLY A 196 -12.76 -4.42 -13.62
N CYS A 197 -12.17 -5.62 -13.78
CA CYS A 197 -11.31 -6.22 -12.77
C CYS A 197 -9.95 -5.54 -12.70
N GLY A 198 -9.29 -5.69 -11.57
CA GLY A 198 -7.96 -5.17 -11.28
C GLY A 198 -7.91 -4.33 -10.01
N ALA A 199 -6.71 -4.09 -9.49
CA ALA A 199 -6.46 -3.08 -8.47
C ALA A 199 -6.77 -1.68 -9.04
N CYS A 200 -6.75 -0.64 -8.20
CA CYS A 200 -6.96 0.73 -8.66
C CYS A 200 -6.09 1.08 -9.88
N SER A 201 -6.58 1.95 -10.79
CA SER A 201 -5.83 2.31 -12.01
C SER A 201 -4.63 3.24 -11.76
N GLY A 202 -4.57 3.94 -10.61
CA GLY A 202 -3.48 4.84 -10.22
C GLY A 202 -2.47 4.22 -9.26
N MET A 203 -1.45 5.01 -8.87
CA MET A 203 -0.42 4.63 -7.88
C MET A 203 -0.95 4.86 -6.45
N PHE A 204 -2.01 4.11 -6.11
CA PHE A 204 -2.56 4.02 -4.77
C PHE A 204 -1.88 2.89 -4.00
N THR A 205 -2.35 2.56 -2.80
CA THR A 205 -1.64 1.60 -1.93
C THR A 205 -1.50 0.21 -2.54
N ALA A 206 -2.55 -0.31 -3.20
CA ALA A 206 -2.50 -1.63 -3.84
C ALA A 206 -1.37 -1.73 -4.87
N ASN A 207 -1.32 -0.80 -5.82
CA ASN A 207 -0.31 -0.80 -6.87
C ASN A 207 1.09 -0.43 -6.34
N SER A 208 1.18 0.46 -5.34
CA SER A 208 2.43 0.72 -4.63
C SER A 208 3.02 -0.58 -4.08
N MET A 209 2.23 -1.35 -3.34
CA MET A 209 2.70 -2.62 -2.76
C MET A 209 2.95 -3.70 -3.82
N ASN A 210 2.18 -3.77 -4.90
CA ASN A 210 2.42 -4.69 -6.02
C ASN A 210 3.74 -4.37 -6.76
N CYS A 211 4.06 -3.09 -6.98
CA CYS A 211 5.34 -2.66 -7.53
C CYS A 211 6.50 -2.96 -6.57
N LEU A 212 6.34 -2.64 -5.29
CA LEU A 212 7.38 -2.91 -4.28
C LEU A 212 7.62 -4.41 -4.07
N THR A 213 6.60 -5.26 -4.24
CA THR A 213 6.77 -6.73 -4.22
C THR A 213 7.72 -7.20 -5.33
N GLU A 214 7.67 -6.57 -6.51
CA GLU A 214 8.61 -6.81 -7.60
C GLU A 214 10.02 -6.33 -7.25
N VAL A 215 10.15 -5.12 -6.68
CA VAL A 215 11.44 -4.55 -6.25
C VAL A 215 12.09 -5.36 -5.14
N LEU A 216 11.30 -5.82 -4.15
CA LEU A 216 11.77 -6.70 -3.06
C LEU A 216 12.21 -8.09 -3.57
N GLY A 217 12.09 -8.33 -4.86
CA GLY A 217 12.53 -9.55 -5.48
C GLY A 217 11.55 -10.73 -5.40
N LEU A 218 10.36 -10.55 -4.87
CA LEU A 218 9.37 -11.63 -4.70
C LEU A 218 8.38 -11.73 -5.87
N GLY A 219 8.19 -10.66 -6.66
CA GLY A 219 7.42 -10.64 -7.90
C GLY A 219 8.30 -10.80 -9.14
N LEU A 220 7.77 -11.39 -10.19
CA LEU A 220 8.42 -11.39 -11.50
C LEU A 220 8.32 -10.00 -12.17
N PRO A 221 9.23 -9.63 -13.09
CA PRO A 221 9.11 -8.43 -13.90
C PRO A 221 7.73 -8.27 -14.53
N GLY A 222 7.10 -7.11 -14.33
CA GLY A 222 5.74 -6.81 -14.76
C GLY A 222 4.66 -7.15 -13.72
N ASN A 223 5.03 -7.69 -12.56
CA ASN A 223 4.06 -8.02 -11.51
C ASN A 223 3.23 -6.79 -11.09
N GLY A 224 3.86 -5.63 -10.95
CA GLY A 224 3.19 -4.42 -10.48
C GLY A 224 2.40 -3.67 -11.56
N THR A 225 2.68 -3.88 -12.86
CA THR A 225 2.23 -2.96 -13.91
C THR A 225 1.41 -3.58 -15.02
N ILE A 226 1.63 -4.85 -15.40
CA ILE A 226 0.85 -5.51 -16.46
C ILE A 226 -0.65 -5.45 -16.09
N PRO A 227 -1.53 -4.90 -16.95
CA PRO A 227 -2.95 -4.78 -16.64
C PRO A 227 -3.65 -6.12 -16.42
N ALA A 228 -4.67 -6.12 -15.56
CA ALA A 228 -5.40 -7.32 -15.14
C ALA A 228 -6.08 -8.07 -16.30
N VAL A 229 -6.53 -7.34 -17.32
CA VAL A 229 -7.34 -7.88 -18.43
C VAL A 229 -6.52 -8.46 -19.58
N THR A 230 -5.18 -8.40 -19.53
CA THR A 230 -4.32 -8.79 -20.64
C THR A 230 -3.95 -10.28 -20.61
N GLY A 231 -3.68 -10.86 -21.79
CA GLY A 231 -3.12 -12.21 -21.87
C GLY A 231 -1.73 -12.35 -21.26
N GLU A 232 -0.96 -11.26 -21.23
CA GLU A 232 0.36 -11.20 -20.60
C GLU A 232 0.28 -11.44 -19.09
N ARG A 233 -0.77 -10.95 -18.41
CA ARG A 233 -1.03 -11.23 -17.00
C ARG A 233 -1.20 -12.73 -16.74
N ILE A 234 -1.92 -13.44 -17.61
CA ILE A 234 -2.10 -14.90 -17.52
C ILE A 234 -0.78 -15.63 -17.81
N ALA A 235 0.00 -15.17 -18.78
CA ALA A 235 1.33 -15.73 -19.05
C ALA A 235 2.28 -15.54 -17.87
N LEU A 236 2.29 -14.34 -17.25
CA LEU A 236 3.06 -14.06 -16.05
C LEU A 236 2.69 -14.99 -14.89
N ALA A 237 1.41 -15.29 -14.70
CA ALA A 237 0.94 -16.22 -13.69
C ALA A 237 1.48 -17.65 -13.90
N LYS A 238 1.51 -18.14 -15.13
CA LYS A 238 2.14 -19.43 -15.46
C LYS A 238 3.65 -19.40 -15.17
N HIS A 239 4.33 -18.32 -15.54
CA HIS A 239 5.75 -18.15 -15.25
C HIS A 239 6.02 -18.10 -13.75
N ALA A 240 5.15 -17.49 -12.94
CA ALA A 240 5.27 -17.47 -11.47
C ALA A 240 5.21 -18.89 -10.88
N GLY A 241 4.29 -19.75 -11.39
CA GLY A 241 4.24 -21.17 -11.02
C GLY A 241 5.51 -21.95 -11.40
N MET A 242 6.12 -21.65 -12.55
CA MET A 242 7.39 -22.26 -12.95
C MET A 242 8.56 -21.71 -12.12
N ALA A 243 8.56 -20.41 -11.82
CA ALA A 243 9.61 -19.72 -11.07
C ALA A 243 9.70 -20.23 -9.63
N VAL A 244 8.59 -20.46 -8.94
CA VAL A 244 8.61 -20.98 -7.56
C VAL A 244 9.26 -22.37 -7.49
N MET A 245 9.05 -23.21 -8.50
CA MET A 245 9.71 -24.52 -8.61
C MET A 245 11.21 -24.40 -8.89
N ASN A 246 11.63 -23.36 -9.63
CA ASN A 246 13.05 -23.06 -9.83
C ASN A 246 13.70 -22.59 -8.51
N LEU A 247 13.04 -21.67 -7.76
CA LEU A 247 13.50 -21.25 -6.43
C LEU A 247 13.61 -22.44 -5.48
N TYR A 248 12.61 -23.32 -5.45
CA TYR A 248 12.64 -24.55 -4.63
C TYR A 248 13.86 -25.40 -4.93
N ARG A 249 14.16 -25.66 -6.22
CA ARG A 249 15.34 -26.48 -6.62
C ARG A 249 16.67 -25.81 -6.27
N LYS A 250 16.72 -24.47 -6.31
CA LYS A 250 17.92 -23.69 -5.95
C LYS A 250 18.05 -23.46 -4.45
N GLY A 251 17.04 -23.80 -3.66
CA GLY A 251 16.99 -23.53 -2.22
C GLY A 251 16.92 -22.05 -1.87
N ILE A 252 16.38 -21.21 -2.75
CA ILE A 252 16.22 -19.76 -2.54
C ILE A 252 14.91 -19.52 -1.81
N THR A 253 14.97 -18.95 -0.61
CA THR A 253 13.81 -18.65 0.27
C THR A 253 13.43 -17.18 0.24
N ALA A 254 12.27 -16.85 0.84
CA ALA A 254 11.77 -15.49 0.89
C ALA A 254 12.76 -14.53 1.59
N ARG A 255 13.33 -14.91 2.76
CA ARG A 255 14.25 -14.02 3.49
C ARG A 255 15.58 -13.80 2.78
N GLN A 256 16.01 -14.70 1.92
CA GLN A 256 17.19 -14.46 1.08
C GLN A 256 16.98 -13.35 0.04
N MET A 257 15.72 -13.08 -0.32
CA MET A 257 15.33 -11.93 -1.14
C MET A 257 14.97 -10.71 -0.30
N MET A 258 14.34 -10.89 0.88
CA MET A 258 13.93 -9.83 1.79
C MET A 258 15.08 -9.40 2.72
N THR A 259 16.16 -8.90 2.15
CA THR A 259 17.33 -8.39 2.89
C THR A 259 17.18 -6.90 3.21
N ALA A 260 17.93 -6.40 4.21
CA ALA A 260 17.96 -4.97 4.53
C ALA A 260 18.31 -4.11 3.29
N GLU A 261 19.23 -4.59 2.44
CA GLU A 261 19.59 -3.89 1.20
C GLU A 261 18.43 -3.87 0.20
N ASN A 262 17.64 -4.96 0.13
CA ASN A 262 16.49 -4.98 -0.77
C ASN A 262 15.34 -4.11 -0.25
N PHE A 263 15.19 -3.94 1.07
CA PHE A 263 14.28 -2.93 1.62
C PHE A 263 14.75 -1.51 1.29
N ARG A 264 16.06 -1.22 1.29
CA ARG A 264 16.61 0.07 0.79
C ARG A 264 16.32 0.29 -0.70
N ASN A 265 16.44 -0.77 -1.52
CA ASN A 265 16.01 -0.72 -2.93
C ASN A 265 14.50 -0.43 -3.03
N GLY A 266 13.70 -1.09 -2.19
CA GLY A 266 12.25 -0.85 -2.10
C GLY A 266 11.93 0.60 -1.78
N LEU A 267 12.59 1.18 -0.77
CA LEU A 267 12.45 2.59 -0.41
C LEU A 267 12.88 3.54 -1.54
N ALA A 268 14.00 3.26 -2.23
CA ALA A 268 14.43 4.08 -3.36
C ALA A 268 13.41 4.02 -4.52
N ALA A 269 12.87 2.84 -4.84
CA ALA A 269 11.83 2.71 -5.86
C ALA A 269 10.51 3.37 -5.44
N ASP A 270 10.13 3.28 -4.17
CA ASP A 270 8.99 3.98 -3.58
C ASP A 270 9.08 5.49 -3.82
N MET A 271 10.25 6.08 -3.53
CA MET A 271 10.53 7.50 -3.74
C MET A 271 10.46 7.90 -5.21
N ALA A 272 11.01 7.07 -6.09
CA ALA A 272 11.05 7.33 -7.53
C ALA A 272 9.66 7.23 -8.18
N LEU A 273 8.87 6.25 -7.77
CA LEU A 273 7.49 6.02 -8.26
C LEU A 273 6.48 7.02 -7.68
N GLY A 274 6.76 7.64 -6.53
CA GLY A 274 5.81 8.46 -5.80
C GLY A 274 4.64 7.64 -5.27
N CYS A 275 4.94 6.55 -4.56
CA CYS A 275 3.97 5.61 -4.01
C CYS A 275 3.05 6.24 -2.93
N SER A 276 2.16 5.44 -2.38
CA SER A 276 1.26 5.83 -1.28
C SER A 276 2.03 6.00 0.03
N SER A 277 1.66 6.99 0.86
CA SER A 277 2.18 7.13 2.23
C SER A 277 1.99 5.87 3.10
N ASN A 278 1.02 5.03 2.77
CA ASN A 278 0.78 3.75 3.45
C ASN A 278 1.95 2.76 3.33
N THR A 279 2.85 2.93 2.36
CA THR A 279 4.08 2.12 2.26
C THR A 279 4.97 2.30 3.49
N MET A 280 4.95 3.49 4.10
CA MET A 280 5.67 3.80 5.35
C MET A 280 5.05 3.15 6.60
N LEU A 281 3.92 2.51 6.46
CA LEU A 281 3.35 1.61 7.48
C LEU A 281 3.61 0.14 7.12
N HIS A 282 3.52 -0.21 5.84
CA HIS A 282 3.59 -1.59 5.40
C HIS A 282 5.03 -2.10 5.29
N LEU A 283 5.97 -1.32 4.76
CA LEU A 283 7.38 -1.73 4.67
C LEU A 283 8.00 -1.99 6.05
N PRO A 284 7.83 -1.13 7.08
CA PRO A 284 8.27 -1.45 8.43
C PRO A 284 7.65 -2.73 9.00
N ALA A 285 6.35 -2.97 8.76
CA ALA A 285 5.69 -4.19 9.22
C ALA A 285 6.26 -5.46 8.56
N ILE A 286 6.49 -5.41 7.24
CA ILE A 286 7.06 -6.53 6.50
C ILE A 286 8.52 -6.78 6.90
N ALA A 287 9.31 -5.71 7.05
CA ALA A 287 10.69 -5.78 7.48
C ALA A 287 10.83 -6.40 8.88
N HIS A 288 9.96 -6.00 9.81
CA HIS A 288 9.89 -6.58 11.15
C HIS A 288 9.75 -8.12 11.10
N GLU A 289 8.86 -8.63 10.26
CA GLU A 289 8.68 -10.08 10.10
C GLU A 289 9.90 -10.79 9.47
N ALA A 290 10.70 -10.04 8.72
CA ALA A 290 11.99 -10.52 8.21
C ALA A 290 13.13 -10.38 9.23
N GLY A 291 12.88 -9.79 10.41
CA GLY A 291 13.89 -9.51 11.45
C GLY A 291 14.71 -8.26 11.14
N ILE A 292 14.17 -7.31 10.38
CA ILE A 292 14.82 -6.07 9.94
C ILE A 292 14.06 -4.88 10.51
N GLU A 293 14.77 -3.89 11.02
CA GLU A 293 14.19 -2.60 11.44
C GLU A 293 14.43 -1.56 10.34
N ILE A 294 13.38 -0.80 9.99
CA ILE A 294 13.46 0.38 9.12
C ILE A 294 13.45 1.62 10.00
N ASP A 295 14.52 2.41 9.93
CA ASP A 295 14.61 3.71 10.58
C ASP A 295 13.99 4.79 9.67
N LEU A 296 13.01 5.53 10.19
CA LEU A 296 12.35 6.61 9.45
C LEU A 296 13.30 7.79 9.13
N HIS A 297 14.41 7.97 9.86
CA HIS A 297 15.46 8.92 9.49
C HIS A 297 16.22 8.45 8.23
N GLU A 298 16.55 7.15 8.15
CA GLU A 298 17.14 6.55 6.95
C GLU A 298 16.21 6.70 5.73
N VAL A 299 14.89 6.58 5.94
CA VAL A 299 13.90 6.83 4.88
C VAL A 299 14.04 8.23 4.31
N ASN A 300 14.20 9.27 5.14
CA ASN A 300 14.44 10.64 4.67
C ASN A 300 15.76 10.80 3.92
N GLU A 301 16.83 10.14 4.36
CA GLU A 301 18.11 10.15 3.65
C GLU A 301 17.95 9.55 2.24
N ILE A 302 17.24 8.43 2.13
CA ILE A 302 16.93 7.80 0.84
C ILE A 302 16.05 8.73 -0.01
N SER A 303 15.01 9.32 0.58
CA SER A 303 14.13 10.25 -0.11
C SER A 303 14.88 11.48 -0.66
N ASN A 304 15.78 12.04 0.13
CA ASN A 304 16.51 13.24 -0.28
C ASN A 304 17.52 13.02 -1.41
N ARG A 305 18.01 11.78 -1.59
CA ARG A 305 18.96 11.43 -2.66
C ARG A 305 18.30 10.76 -3.87
N THR A 306 17.04 10.33 -3.76
CA THR A 306 16.34 9.61 -4.82
C THR A 306 15.34 10.52 -5.49
N PRO A 307 15.52 10.87 -6.78
CA PRO A 307 14.59 11.74 -7.49
C PRO A 307 13.24 11.06 -7.74
N ASN A 308 12.17 11.87 -7.79
CA ASN A 308 10.86 11.41 -8.23
C ASN A 308 10.79 11.37 -9.75
N LEU A 309 10.54 10.19 -10.31
CA LEU A 309 10.59 9.93 -11.76
C LEU A 309 9.20 9.77 -12.38
N CYS A 310 8.15 9.62 -11.58
CA CYS A 310 6.80 9.35 -12.05
C CYS A 310 5.77 10.26 -11.37
N HIS A 311 4.84 10.82 -12.16
CA HIS A 311 3.67 11.55 -11.65
C HIS A 311 2.40 10.79 -12.02
N LEU A 312 2.21 9.62 -11.42
CA LEU A 312 1.03 8.81 -11.58
C LEU A 312 -0.14 9.36 -10.74
N ALA A 313 -1.38 9.10 -11.15
CA ALA A 313 -2.55 9.47 -10.37
C ALA A 313 -2.42 8.96 -8.91
N PRO A 314 -2.69 9.78 -7.88
CA PRO A 314 -3.34 11.08 -7.87
C PRO A 314 -2.39 12.29 -8.04
N ALA A 315 -1.06 12.10 -8.03
CA ALA A 315 -0.08 13.19 -8.17
C ALA A 315 -0.13 13.83 -9.58
N GLY A 316 -0.50 13.06 -10.59
CA GLY A 316 -0.68 13.48 -11.98
C GLY A 316 -1.91 12.82 -12.61
N HIS A 317 -1.93 12.79 -13.94
CA HIS A 317 -3.02 12.21 -14.74
C HIS A 317 -2.61 10.96 -15.50
N THR A 318 -1.47 10.37 -15.16
CA THR A 318 -0.93 9.15 -15.74
C THR A 318 -1.37 7.93 -14.94
N PHE A 319 -1.66 6.82 -15.60
CA PHE A 319 -2.16 5.59 -15.00
C PHE A 319 -1.15 4.46 -15.07
N MET A 320 -1.43 3.36 -14.36
CA MET A 320 -0.52 2.22 -14.26
C MET A 320 -0.26 1.51 -15.60
N CYS A 321 -1.25 1.44 -16.49
CA CYS A 321 -1.07 0.88 -17.82
C CYS A 321 -0.07 1.69 -18.67
N GLU A 322 -0.05 3.01 -18.51
CA GLU A 322 0.90 3.89 -19.21
C GLU A 322 2.32 3.71 -18.66
N LEU A 323 2.46 3.46 -17.34
CA LEU A 323 3.76 3.08 -16.76
C LEU A 323 4.24 1.73 -17.31
N ASP A 324 3.36 0.74 -17.47
CA ASP A 324 3.68 -0.53 -18.11
C ASP A 324 4.21 -0.34 -19.52
N ASP A 325 3.50 0.46 -20.34
CA ASP A 325 3.93 0.84 -21.69
C ASP A 325 5.29 1.54 -21.70
N ALA A 326 5.60 2.36 -20.68
CA ALA A 326 6.89 3.02 -20.54
C ALA A 326 8.04 2.06 -20.14
N GLY A 327 7.74 0.83 -19.72
CA GLY A 327 8.72 -0.19 -19.35
C GLY A 327 8.59 -0.70 -17.91
N GLY A 328 7.56 -0.26 -17.20
CA GLY A 328 7.18 -0.74 -15.88
C GLY A 328 8.24 -0.50 -14.80
N VAL A 329 8.14 -1.28 -13.74
CA VAL A 329 9.06 -1.21 -12.58
C VAL A 329 10.52 -1.46 -13.01
N GLN A 330 10.74 -2.37 -13.98
CA GLN A 330 12.10 -2.67 -14.43
C GLN A 330 12.79 -1.46 -15.08
N ALA A 331 12.05 -0.61 -15.80
CA ALA A 331 12.60 0.62 -16.36
C ALA A 331 12.91 1.66 -15.26
N VAL A 332 12.10 1.72 -14.20
CA VAL A 332 12.40 2.55 -13.02
C VAL A 332 13.70 2.09 -12.34
N LEU A 333 13.86 0.77 -12.12
CA LEU A 333 15.09 0.21 -11.55
C LEU A 333 16.31 0.47 -12.45
N ALA A 334 16.14 0.39 -13.78
CA ALA A 334 17.20 0.71 -14.73
C ALA A 334 17.62 2.19 -14.65
N GLU A 335 16.66 3.11 -14.48
CA GLU A 335 16.97 4.52 -14.25
C GLU A 335 17.73 4.76 -12.94
N LEU A 336 17.26 4.16 -11.82
CA LEU A 336 17.90 4.27 -10.51
C LEU A 336 19.33 3.69 -10.51
N ALA A 337 19.55 2.60 -11.24
CA ALA A 337 20.86 1.95 -11.36
C ALA A 337 21.91 2.85 -12.02
N LYS A 338 21.53 3.76 -12.93
CA LYS A 338 22.45 4.69 -13.59
C LYS A 338 23.24 5.58 -12.61
N LYS A 339 22.62 5.92 -11.47
CA LYS A 339 23.23 6.74 -10.39
C LYS A 339 23.59 5.92 -9.15
N ASN A 340 23.63 4.58 -9.23
CA ASN A 340 23.92 3.67 -8.13
C ASN A 340 23.02 3.90 -6.90
N LEU A 341 21.74 4.23 -7.11
CA LEU A 341 20.78 4.46 -6.04
C LEU A 341 20.19 3.17 -5.48
N ILE A 342 20.43 2.04 -6.17
CA ILE A 342 20.00 0.70 -5.76
C ILE A 342 21.16 -0.29 -5.87
N ASN A 343 21.13 -1.35 -5.06
CA ASN A 343 22.02 -2.50 -5.19
C ASN A 343 21.44 -3.50 -6.21
N THR A 344 22.06 -3.60 -7.37
CA THR A 344 21.60 -4.45 -8.47
C THR A 344 22.07 -5.91 -8.38
N ASN A 345 22.93 -6.27 -7.42
CA ASN A 345 23.47 -7.62 -7.27
C ASN A 345 22.55 -8.57 -6.49
N LEU A 346 21.40 -8.08 -6.00
CA LEU A 346 20.48 -8.86 -5.18
C LEU A 346 19.65 -9.83 -6.02
N ILE A 347 19.46 -11.04 -5.46
CA ILE A 347 18.72 -12.12 -6.11
C ILE A 347 17.21 -11.85 -6.09
N THR A 348 16.48 -12.32 -7.11
CA THR A 348 15.04 -12.15 -7.26
C THR A 348 14.32 -13.47 -7.55
N ALA A 349 13.00 -13.42 -7.59
CA ALA A 349 12.11 -14.55 -7.93
C ALA A 349 12.37 -15.18 -9.32
N THR A 350 13.04 -14.46 -10.21
CA THR A 350 13.50 -15.05 -11.49
C THR A 350 14.65 -16.06 -11.29
N GLY A 351 15.26 -16.07 -10.10
CA GLY A 351 16.50 -16.80 -9.83
C GLY A 351 17.73 -16.15 -10.46
N LYS A 352 17.63 -14.88 -10.82
CA LYS A 352 18.67 -13.98 -11.35
C LYS A 352 18.75 -12.72 -10.48
N THR A 353 19.83 -11.97 -10.67
CA THR A 353 19.99 -10.67 -10.01
C THR A 353 19.14 -9.57 -10.64
N ILE A 354 18.95 -8.46 -9.91
CA ILE A 354 18.32 -7.25 -10.47
C ILE A 354 19.08 -6.78 -11.72
N ALA A 355 20.43 -6.77 -11.68
CA ALA A 355 21.26 -6.38 -12.83
C ALA A 355 20.95 -7.21 -14.08
N GLU A 356 20.80 -8.54 -13.93
CA GLU A 356 20.45 -9.42 -15.03
C GLU A 356 19.03 -9.19 -15.54
N ASN A 357 18.08 -8.87 -14.66
CA ASN A 357 16.69 -8.60 -15.03
C ASN A 357 16.54 -7.28 -15.79
N ILE A 358 17.27 -6.22 -15.39
CA ILE A 358 17.19 -4.90 -16.04
C ILE A 358 18.13 -4.78 -17.25
N ALA A 359 18.95 -5.79 -17.54
CA ALA A 359 19.86 -5.76 -18.68
C ALA A 359 19.09 -5.59 -20.01
N GLY A 360 19.36 -4.46 -20.69
CA GLY A 360 18.71 -4.11 -21.96
C GLY A 360 17.29 -3.55 -21.83
N VAL A 361 16.76 -3.40 -20.62
CA VAL A 361 15.48 -2.70 -20.38
C VAL A 361 15.65 -1.22 -20.74
N LYS A 362 14.66 -0.67 -21.44
CA LYS A 362 14.65 0.73 -21.88
C LYS A 362 13.44 1.45 -21.34
N ASN A 363 13.62 2.68 -20.92
CA ASN A 363 12.53 3.63 -20.76
C ASN A 363 11.99 3.97 -22.17
N ARG A 364 10.76 3.56 -22.43
CA ARG A 364 10.11 3.71 -23.74
C ARG A 364 9.30 5.00 -23.87
N ASN A 365 9.01 5.67 -22.74
CA ASN A 365 8.27 6.93 -22.74
C ASN A 365 8.80 7.88 -21.65
N PRO A 366 9.71 8.81 -22.02
CA PRO A 366 10.30 9.77 -21.08
C PRO A 366 9.32 10.82 -20.50
N GLU A 367 8.12 10.91 -21.02
CA GLU A 367 7.09 11.79 -20.46
C GLU A 367 6.38 11.16 -19.27
N ILE A 368 6.24 9.85 -19.28
CA ILE A 368 5.60 9.05 -18.22
C ILE A 368 6.63 8.70 -17.13
N LEU A 369 7.75 8.13 -17.54
CA LEU A 369 8.90 7.83 -16.69
C LEU A 369 10.03 8.79 -17.06
N ARG A 370 10.25 9.81 -16.26
CA ARG A 370 11.34 10.76 -16.50
C ARG A 370 12.70 10.07 -16.41
N PRO A 371 13.63 10.40 -17.32
CA PRO A 371 15.03 10.00 -17.16
C PRO A 371 15.60 10.56 -15.85
N ILE A 372 16.51 9.83 -15.23
CA ILE A 372 17.09 10.21 -13.93
C ILE A 372 17.87 11.53 -13.98
N GLU A 373 18.27 11.96 -15.18
CA GLU A 373 18.93 13.24 -15.43
C GLU A 373 17.95 14.43 -15.51
N ASN A 374 16.64 14.15 -15.69
CA ASN A 374 15.59 15.17 -15.80
C ASN A 374 14.31 14.73 -15.06
N PRO A 375 14.35 14.56 -13.72
CA PRO A 375 13.24 14.08 -12.93
C PRO A 375 12.12 15.13 -12.80
N PHE A 376 10.96 14.72 -12.27
CA PHE A 376 9.91 15.66 -11.84
C PHE A 376 10.34 16.46 -10.61
N SER A 377 11.10 15.84 -9.70
CA SER A 377 11.67 16.45 -8.51
C SER A 377 13.00 15.76 -8.19
N ASP A 378 13.98 16.52 -7.70
CA ASP A 378 15.27 15.99 -7.25
C ASP A 378 15.15 15.15 -5.97
N ASN A 379 14.03 15.27 -5.27
CA ASN A 379 13.73 14.54 -4.04
C ASN A 379 12.58 13.56 -4.26
N GLY A 380 12.53 12.53 -3.43
CA GLY A 380 11.53 11.46 -3.48
C GLY A 380 10.10 11.92 -3.24
N GLY A 381 9.15 11.08 -3.67
CA GLY A 381 7.71 11.35 -3.59
C GLY A 381 7.14 11.34 -2.18
N ILE A 382 7.86 10.82 -1.18
CA ILE A 382 7.45 10.76 0.24
C ILE A 382 8.47 11.51 1.11
N ALA A 383 8.01 12.19 2.15
CA ALA A 383 8.83 12.76 3.21
C ALA A 383 8.30 12.38 4.59
N ILE A 384 9.20 12.26 5.57
CA ILE A 384 8.89 12.08 6.98
C ILE A 384 9.26 13.39 7.69
N LEU A 385 8.31 14.02 8.35
CA LEU A 385 8.56 15.23 9.12
C LEU A 385 8.74 14.89 10.60
N PHE A 386 9.73 15.49 11.23
CA PHE A 386 10.02 15.35 12.65
C PHE A 386 9.95 16.70 13.37
N GLY A 387 9.61 16.67 14.65
CA GLY A 387 9.57 17.85 15.50
C GLY A 387 8.81 17.63 16.80
N ASN A 388 8.58 18.70 17.56
CA ASN A 388 7.90 18.60 18.85
C ASN A 388 6.47 18.08 18.76
N LEU A 389 5.80 18.21 17.61
CA LEU A 389 4.46 17.66 17.38
C LEU A 389 4.50 16.16 17.00
N ALA A 390 5.53 15.72 16.30
CA ALA A 390 5.69 14.35 15.87
C ALA A 390 7.16 13.89 16.09
N PRO A 391 7.58 13.62 17.32
CA PRO A 391 8.96 13.24 17.62
C PRO A 391 9.40 11.92 16.98
N ASN A 392 8.47 10.98 16.75
CA ASN A 392 8.73 9.73 16.05
C ASN A 392 8.39 9.79 14.56
N GLY A 393 8.01 10.96 14.05
CA GLY A 393 7.73 11.21 12.65
C GLY A 393 6.25 11.27 12.28
N THR A 394 5.98 11.93 11.17
CA THR A 394 4.70 11.96 10.45
C THR A 394 4.97 11.94 8.95
N VAL A 395 4.12 11.26 8.18
CA VAL A 395 4.36 10.93 6.77
C VAL A 395 3.54 11.84 5.86
N VAL A 396 4.17 12.36 4.81
CA VAL A 396 3.48 13.12 3.76
C VAL A 396 3.84 12.62 2.37
N LYS A 397 2.86 12.55 1.47
CA LYS A 397 3.09 12.32 0.04
C LYS A 397 3.51 13.63 -0.62
N ARG A 398 4.82 13.91 -0.61
CA ARG A 398 5.42 15.15 -1.16
C ARG A 398 5.04 15.38 -2.63
N SER A 399 5.02 14.33 -3.43
CA SER A 399 4.69 14.39 -4.86
C SER A 399 3.26 14.84 -5.15
N ALA A 400 2.35 14.80 -4.17
CA ALA A 400 0.97 15.23 -4.30
C ALA A 400 0.68 16.57 -3.58
N CYS A 401 1.70 17.17 -2.93
CA CYS A 401 1.56 18.47 -2.26
C CYS A 401 1.63 19.63 -3.26
N ALA A 402 0.76 20.62 -3.06
CA ALA A 402 0.87 21.88 -3.76
C ALA A 402 2.11 22.66 -3.31
N LYS A 403 2.73 23.41 -4.21
CA LYS A 403 3.95 24.19 -3.92
C LYS A 403 3.74 25.20 -2.80
N GLU A 404 2.56 25.75 -2.70
CA GLU A 404 2.11 26.73 -1.72
C GLU A 404 2.12 26.17 -0.29
N LEU A 405 1.94 24.87 -0.14
CA LEU A 405 1.91 24.18 1.16
C LEU A 405 3.23 23.49 1.52
N MET A 406 4.28 23.61 0.71
CA MET A 406 5.59 23.04 1.03
C MET A 406 6.25 23.69 2.26
N LEU A 407 5.89 24.95 2.56
CA LEU A 407 6.15 25.63 3.81
C LEU A 407 4.86 26.35 4.20
N HIS A 408 4.22 25.92 5.29
CA HIS A 408 2.94 26.45 5.72
C HIS A 408 2.92 26.65 7.24
N THR A 409 2.35 27.76 7.67
CA THR A 409 2.09 28.05 9.09
C THR A 409 0.66 28.51 9.24
N GLY A 410 -0.10 27.87 10.11
CA GLY A 410 -1.50 28.22 10.32
C GLY A 410 -2.04 27.79 11.68
N PRO A 411 -3.24 28.32 12.06
CA PRO A 411 -3.90 27.96 13.30
C PRO A 411 -4.50 26.55 13.22
N ALA A 412 -4.37 25.80 14.30
CA ALA A 412 -4.95 24.47 14.44
C ALA A 412 -6.48 24.52 14.53
N ARG A 413 -7.15 23.66 13.78
CA ARG A 413 -8.57 23.34 13.91
C ARG A 413 -8.66 21.88 14.37
N VAL A 414 -9.07 21.66 15.62
CA VAL A 414 -8.87 20.39 16.32
C VAL A 414 -10.15 19.58 16.40
N PHE A 415 -10.07 18.32 15.94
CA PHE A 415 -11.17 17.34 15.91
C PHE A 415 -10.72 16.00 16.50
N ASN A 416 -11.63 15.31 17.21
CA ASN A 416 -11.33 14.04 17.87
C ASN A 416 -11.73 12.80 17.04
N ASP A 417 -12.32 13.01 15.87
CA ASP A 417 -12.56 11.98 14.86
C ASP A 417 -12.80 12.60 13.47
N GLU A 418 -12.83 11.72 12.44
CA GLU A 418 -13.07 12.12 11.06
C GLU A 418 -14.44 12.75 10.83
N SER A 419 -15.47 12.29 11.58
CA SER A 419 -16.86 12.74 11.37
C SER A 419 -17.03 14.20 11.82
N GLU A 420 -16.42 14.59 12.94
CA GLU A 420 -16.39 15.98 13.42
C GLU A 420 -15.70 16.90 12.40
N ALA A 421 -14.55 16.46 11.86
CA ALA A 421 -13.82 17.22 10.84
C ALA A 421 -14.65 17.34 9.55
N MET A 422 -15.31 16.28 9.12
CA MET A 422 -16.15 16.29 7.92
C MET A 422 -17.36 17.23 8.09
N GLU A 423 -18.00 17.23 9.26
CA GLU A 423 -19.09 18.14 9.57
C GLU A 423 -18.64 19.62 9.52
N ALA A 424 -17.43 19.92 10.05
CA ALA A 424 -16.85 21.26 9.98
C ALA A 424 -16.57 21.70 8.54
N VAL A 425 -16.06 20.80 7.68
CA VAL A 425 -15.85 21.07 6.24
C VAL A 425 -17.18 21.34 5.54
N GLN A 426 -18.19 20.50 5.76
CA GLN A 426 -19.53 20.68 5.16
C GLN A 426 -20.19 21.98 5.56
N LYS A 427 -19.98 22.44 6.80
CA LYS A 427 -20.49 23.72 7.29
C LYS A 427 -19.62 24.93 6.91
N SER A 428 -18.60 24.74 6.06
CA SER A 428 -17.65 25.79 5.65
C SER A 428 -16.97 26.51 6.83
N GLN A 429 -16.69 25.77 7.89
CA GLN A 429 -16.01 26.29 9.10
C GLN A 429 -14.48 26.29 8.95
N ILE A 430 -13.95 25.49 8.02
CA ILE A 430 -12.53 25.45 7.67
C ILE A 430 -12.23 26.57 6.66
N LYS A 431 -11.16 27.31 6.90
CA LYS A 431 -10.78 28.48 6.10
C LYS A 431 -9.38 28.31 5.50
N ALA A 432 -9.13 29.07 4.45
CA ALA A 432 -7.78 29.20 3.89
C ALA A 432 -6.75 29.56 5.00
N GLY A 433 -5.65 28.85 5.03
CA GLY A 433 -4.60 29.01 6.04
C GLY A 433 -4.71 28.10 7.27
N ASP A 434 -5.85 27.44 7.49
CA ASP A 434 -6.03 26.53 8.64
C ASP A 434 -5.15 25.27 8.55
N VAL A 435 -4.80 24.72 9.72
CA VAL A 435 -4.20 23.39 9.86
C VAL A 435 -5.22 22.50 10.59
N VAL A 436 -5.85 21.59 9.86
CA VAL A 436 -6.85 20.65 10.41
C VAL A 436 -6.12 19.52 11.13
N VAL A 437 -6.39 19.32 12.41
CA VAL A 437 -5.81 18.27 13.27
C VAL A 437 -6.90 17.27 13.63
N ILE A 438 -6.78 16.04 13.12
CA ILE A 438 -7.70 14.93 13.41
C ILE A 438 -6.96 13.91 14.26
N ARG A 439 -7.36 13.74 15.50
CA ARG A 439 -6.68 12.90 16.48
C ARG A 439 -7.53 11.77 17.00
N TYR A 440 -6.91 10.81 17.71
CA TYR A 440 -7.53 9.57 18.18
C TYR A 440 -8.04 8.66 17.03
N GLU A 441 -7.37 8.71 15.88
CA GLU A 441 -7.53 7.82 14.74
C GLU A 441 -6.29 6.94 14.50
N GLY A 442 -5.34 6.97 15.43
CA GLY A 442 -4.12 6.15 15.43
C GLY A 442 -4.39 4.66 15.75
N PRO A 443 -3.33 3.83 15.80
CA PRO A 443 -3.45 2.38 15.97
C PRO A 443 -4.27 1.95 17.17
N LYS A 444 -4.13 2.62 18.31
CA LYS A 444 -4.85 2.33 19.57
C LYS A 444 -6.11 3.17 19.73
N GLY A 445 -6.04 4.45 19.43
CA GLY A 445 -7.13 5.40 19.63
C GLY A 445 -8.29 5.22 18.66
N GLY A 446 -7.97 4.98 17.39
CA GLY A 446 -8.90 4.59 16.32
C GLY A 446 -8.53 3.22 15.77
N PRO A 447 -8.82 2.11 16.52
CA PRO A 447 -8.32 0.78 16.13
C PRO A 447 -8.61 0.46 14.69
N GLY A 448 -7.53 0.10 13.95
CA GLY A 448 -7.58 -0.11 12.50
C GLY A 448 -7.12 1.10 11.68
N MET A 449 -6.80 2.24 12.33
CA MET A 449 -6.25 3.44 11.65
C MET A 449 -6.97 3.70 10.33
N ARG A 450 -8.26 4.02 10.35
CA ARG A 450 -9.04 4.18 9.11
C ARG A 450 -8.36 5.14 8.14
N GLU A 451 -8.43 4.84 6.86
CA GLU A 451 -7.98 5.76 5.82
C GLU A 451 -9.04 6.84 5.62
N MET A 452 -8.63 8.10 5.72
CA MET A 452 -9.50 9.25 5.51
C MET A 452 -9.27 9.79 4.09
N LEU A 453 -10.33 9.82 3.29
CA LEU A 453 -10.34 10.43 1.97
C LEU A 453 -11.47 11.45 1.84
N ALA A 454 -12.58 11.23 2.56
CA ALA A 454 -13.77 12.08 2.43
C ALA A 454 -13.47 13.54 2.80
N VAL A 455 -12.75 13.78 3.90
CA VAL A 455 -12.37 15.14 4.35
C VAL A 455 -11.47 15.83 3.33
N THR A 456 -10.44 15.13 2.83
CA THR A 456 -9.48 15.70 1.86
C THR A 456 -10.14 15.96 0.50
N ALA A 457 -11.01 15.05 0.05
CA ALA A 457 -11.76 15.23 -1.19
C ALA A 457 -12.79 16.36 -1.09
N ALA A 458 -13.46 16.53 0.05
CA ALA A 458 -14.40 17.63 0.29
C ALA A 458 -13.68 18.99 0.28
N LEU A 459 -12.50 19.09 0.90
CA LEU A 459 -11.66 20.30 0.85
C LEU A 459 -11.21 20.61 -0.59
N ALA A 460 -10.78 19.59 -1.34
CA ALA A 460 -10.43 19.75 -2.75
C ALA A 460 -11.63 20.20 -3.61
N GLY A 461 -12.80 19.62 -3.37
CA GLY A 461 -14.06 20.04 -4.02
C GLY A 461 -14.40 21.51 -3.76
N GLN A 462 -14.12 22.02 -2.56
CA GLN A 462 -14.28 23.44 -2.19
C GLN A 462 -13.15 24.34 -2.73
N GLY A 463 -12.04 23.76 -3.24
CA GLY A 463 -10.88 24.51 -3.74
C GLY A 463 -9.88 24.90 -2.67
N LEU A 464 -9.93 24.26 -1.50
CA LEU A 464 -9.07 24.55 -0.34
C LEU A 464 -7.84 23.64 -0.26
N ASP A 465 -7.66 22.70 -1.16
CA ASP A 465 -6.58 21.70 -1.19
C ASP A 465 -5.16 22.30 -1.33
N LYS A 466 -5.06 23.56 -1.73
CA LYS A 466 -3.81 24.33 -1.85
C LYS A 466 -3.58 25.32 -0.71
N GLU A 467 -4.53 25.43 0.22
CA GLU A 467 -4.53 26.46 1.26
C GLU A 467 -4.70 25.92 2.68
N VAL A 468 -5.11 24.65 2.80
CA VAL A 468 -5.37 23.97 4.08
C VAL A 468 -4.46 22.75 4.20
N ALA A 469 -3.75 22.64 5.31
CA ALA A 469 -3.01 21.43 5.65
C ALA A 469 -3.79 20.54 6.62
N LEU A 470 -3.53 19.23 6.60
CA LEU A 470 -4.15 18.26 7.49
C LEU A 470 -3.08 17.44 8.22
N ILE A 471 -3.32 17.16 9.49
CA ILE A 471 -2.45 16.33 10.34
C ILE A 471 -3.33 15.29 11.06
N THR A 472 -2.89 14.04 11.13
CA THR A 472 -3.58 12.99 11.87
C THR A 472 -2.62 11.94 12.43
N ASP A 473 -2.96 11.34 13.55
CA ASP A 473 -2.34 10.11 14.05
C ASP A 473 -2.89 8.84 13.35
N GLY A 474 -3.98 8.99 12.58
CA GLY A 474 -4.52 7.99 11.67
C GLY A 474 -3.80 7.98 10.30
N ARG A 475 -4.55 7.68 9.24
CA ARG A 475 -4.03 7.60 7.86
C ARG A 475 -4.86 8.43 6.89
N PHE A 476 -4.20 8.94 5.86
CA PHE A 476 -4.88 9.40 4.66
C PHE A 476 -4.78 8.34 3.56
N SER A 477 -5.80 8.30 2.70
CA SER A 477 -5.80 7.40 1.55
C SER A 477 -4.62 7.69 0.61
N GLY A 478 -4.09 6.64 -0.04
CA GLY A 478 -3.10 6.79 -1.12
C GLY A 478 -3.59 7.64 -2.30
N ALA A 479 -4.91 7.87 -2.39
CA ALA A 479 -5.57 8.72 -3.37
C ALA A 479 -5.65 10.20 -2.97
N THR A 480 -5.18 10.59 -1.78
CA THR A 480 -5.24 11.96 -1.25
C THR A 480 -4.28 12.90 -1.99
N ARG A 481 -4.75 14.13 -2.24
CA ARG A 481 -3.96 15.29 -2.70
C ARG A 481 -3.82 16.32 -1.58
N GLY A 482 -2.83 17.22 -1.71
CA GLY A 482 -2.57 18.29 -0.75
C GLY A 482 -1.61 17.91 0.38
N ALA A 483 -1.36 18.83 1.29
CA ALA A 483 -0.48 18.64 2.45
C ALA A 483 -1.21 17.86 3.56
N SER A 484 -1.29 16.54 3.38
CA SER A 484 -1.96 15.64 4.32
C SER A 484 -0.92 14.74 5.00
N LEU A 485 -0.67 15.02 6.28
CA LEU A 485 0.35 14.39 7.11
C LEU A 485 -0.32 13.31 7.98
N GLY A 486 -0.06 12.06 7.70
CA GLY A 486 -0.57 10.91 8.46
C GLY A 486 0.48 10.26 9.35
N HIS A 487 0.03 9.25 10.12
CA HIS A 487 0.89 8.45 10.99
C HIS A 487 1.64 9.28 12.05
N CYS A 488 1.08 10.44 12.48
CA CYS A 488 1.71 11.29 13.48
C CYS A 488 1.98 10.47 14.75
N SER A 489 3.25 10.33 15.08
CA SER A 489 3.71 9.43 16.15
C SER A 489 4.56 10.17 17.18
N PRO A 490 4.35 9.88 18.50
CA PRO A 490 3.35 8.98 19.09
C PRO A 490 1.90 9.47 18.94
N GLU A 491 0.94 8.53 18.81
CA GLU A 491 -0.48 8.84 18.65
C GLU A 491 -1.10 9.51 19.89
N ALA A 492 -2.27 10.16 19.71
CA ALA A 492 -2.98 10.85 20.78
C ALA A 492 -3.41 9.91 21.92
N ALA A 493 -3.83 8.68 21.63
CA ALA A 493 -4.33 7.74 22.64
C ALA A 493 -3.26 7.27 23.64
N VAL A 494 -1.98 7.42 23.32
CA VAL A 494 -0.88 7.18 24.28
C VAL A 494 -0.34 8.49 24.86
N GLY A 495 -1.05 9.60 24.64
CA GLY A 495 -0.67 10.95 25.09
C GLY A 495 0.52 11.51 24.35
N GLY A 496 0.66 11.20 23.05
CA GLY A 496 1.59 11.86 22.15
C GLY A 496 1.28 13.36 22.02
N PRO A 497 2.22 14.19 21.52
CA PRO A 497 2.05 15.64 21.45
C PRO A 497 0.80 16.09 20.70
N ILE A 498 0.36 15.34 19.70
CA ILE A 498 -0.87 15.63 18.95
C ILE A 498 -2.12 15.67 19.85
N ALA A 499 -2.12 14.92 20.98
CA ALA A 499 -3.21 14.96 21.96
C ALA A 499 -3.28 16.30 22.71
N LEU A 500 -2.19 17.05 22.73
CA LEU A 500 -2.01 18.28 23.51
C LEU A 500 -2.28 19.55 22.70
N VAL A 501 -2.52 19.42 21.38
CA VAL A 501 -2.86 20.55 20.52
C VAL A 501 -4.23 21.10 20.92
N GLU A 502 -4.31 22.42 21.09
CA GLU A 502 -5.53 23.15 21.38
C GLU A 502 -5.98 23.98 20.17
N GLU A 503 -7.26 24.32 20.11
CA GLU A 503 -7.84 25.12 19.04
C GLU A 503 -7.13 26.48 18.93
N GLY A 504 -6.64 26.81 17.73
CA GLY A 504 -5.92 28.05 17.46
C GLY A 504 -4.41 28.01 17.71
N ASP A 505 -3.84 26.92 18.24
CA ASP A 505 -2.38 26.77 18.33
C ASP A 505 -1.74 26.90 16.95
N MET A 506 -0.63 27.62 16.85
CA MET A 506 0.07 27.77 15.58
C MET A 506 0.93 26.55 15.28
N ILE A 507 0.77 25.99 14.06
CA ILE A 507 1.54 24.85 13.60
C ILE A 507 2.28 25.22 12.32
N THR A 508 3.57 24.95 12.27
CA THR A 508 4.42 25.13 11.09
C THR A 508 4.81 23.78 10.50
N LEU A 509 4.55 23.61 9.20
CA LEU A 509 4.94 22.47 8.36
C LEU A 509 6.02 22.95 7.40
N ASP A 510 7.21 22.36 7.46
CA ASP A 510 8.29 22.58 6.51
C ASP A 510 8.64 21.23 5.84
N ILE A 511 7.90 20.93 4.77
CA ILE A 511 8.04 19.68 4.02
C ILE A 511 9.40 19.63 3.31
N ASN A 512 9.94 20.79 2.90
CA ASN A 512 11.24 20.88 2.24
C ASN A 512 12.38 20.42 3.15
N ASN A 513 12.32 20.81 4.44
CA ASN A 513 13.33 20.48 5.43
C ASN A 513 12.93 19.33 6.37
N SER A 514 11.82 18.63 6.07
CA SER A 514 11.33 17.49 6.86
C SER A 514 11.08 17.85 8.33
N LYS A 515 10.46 19.02 8.60
CA LYS A 515 10.20 19.53 9.94
C LYS A 515 8.73 19.83 10.17
N ILE A 516 8.27 19.56 11.38
CA ILE A 516 6.96 19.97 11.90
C ILE A 516 7.14 20.61 13.28
N HIS A 517 6.49 21.73 13.51
CA HIS A 517 6.62 22.46 14.76
C HIS A 517 5.26 22.95 15.26
N LEU A 518 4.98 22.69 16.52
CA LEU A 518 3.88 23.28 17.29
C LEU A 518 4.45 24.43 18.10
N ASP A 519 3.98 25.64 17.85
CA ASP A 519 4.46 26.88 18.51
C ASP A 519 3.83 27.04 19.88
N VAL A 520 4.17 26.12 20.77
CA VAL A 520 3.77 26.07 22.18
C VAL A 520 5.02 25.73 22.97
N SER A 521 5.26 26.44 24.08
CA SER A 521 6.46 26.22 24.90
C SER A 521 6.47 24.82 25.53
N ASP A 522 7.67 24.32 25.84
CA ASP A 522 7.82 23.03 26.50
C ASP A 522 7.16 22.96 27.87
N GLU A 523 7.16 24.10 28.61
CA GLU A 523 6.49 24.24 29.90
C GLU A 523 4.97 24.13 29.78
N GLU A 524 4.39 24.77 28.77
CA GLU A 524 2.95 24.66 28.49
C GLU A 524 2.57 23.27 28.03
N LEU A 525 3.35 22.65 27.13
CA LEU A 525 3.14 21.27 26.71
C LEU A 525 3.21 20.29 27.90
N ALA A 526 4.14 20.49 28.82
CA ALA A 526 4.23 19.70 30.05
C ALA A 526 3.00 19.93 30.95
N ALA A 527 2.51 21.15 31.07
CA ALA A 527 1.31 21.50 31.84
C ALA A 527 0.05 20.86 31.23
N ARG A 528 -0.11 20.91 29.90
CA ARG A 528 -1.20 20.24 29.18
C ARG A 528 -1.12 18.72 29.34
N LYS A 529 0.09 18.15 29.24
CA LYS A 529 0.33 16.71 29.45
C LYS A 529 -0.05 16.25 30.85
N ALA A 530 0.25 17.03 31.86
CA ALA A 530 -0.11 16.73 33.24
C ALA A 530 -1.64 16.70 33.49
N LYS A 531 -2.41 17.44 32.69
CA LYS A 531 -3.89 17.47 32.73
C LYS A 531 -4.54 16.46 31.80
N TRP A 532 -3.79 15.95 30.80
CA TRP A 532 -4.34 15.04 29.80
C TRP A 532 -4.75 13.72 30.44
N VAL A 533 -5.94 13.27 30.08
CA VAL A 533 -6.48 11.96 30.47
C VAL A 533 -6.82 11.21 29.19
N CYS A 534 -6.38 9.95 29.11
CA CYS A 534 -6.72 9.10 27.97
C CYS A 534 -8.25 8.95 27.87
N PRO A 535 -8.85 9.27 26.73
CA PRO A 535 -10.28 9.04 26.52
C PRO A 535 -10.65 7.55 26.66
N GLU A 536 -11.92 7.31 26.97
CA GLU A 536 -12.46 5.96 26.95
C GLU A 536 -12.26 5.31 25.56
N PRO A 537 -11.92 4.00 25.49
CA PRO A 537 -11.73 3.34 24.21
C PRO A 537 -12.97 3.43 23.32
N LYS A 538 -12.81 3.87 22.07
CA LYS A 538 -13.89 3.93 21.08
C LYS A 538 -14.54 2.57 20.81
N VAL A 539 -13.76 1.47 20.94
CA VAL A 539 -14.23 0.10 20.74
C VAL A 539 -13.89 -0.76 21.95
N LYS A 540 -14.90 -1.35 22.59
CA LYS A 540 -14.77 -2.13 23.84
C LYS A 540 -14.83 -3.65 23.67
N THR A 541 -15.27 -4.15 22.51
CA THR A 541 -15.47 -5.58 22.25
C THR A 541 -15.03 -5.99 20.85
N GLY A 542 -14.98 -7.30 20.61
CA GLY A 542 -14.66 -7.84 19.28
C GLY A 542 -13.18 -7.76 18.90
N TYR A 543 -12.91 -7.88 17.60
CA TYR A 543 -11.54 -7.97 17.09
C TYR A 543 -10.77 -6.65 17.28
N LEU A 544 -11.40 -5.51 16.98
CA LEU A 544 -10.75 -4.20 17.14
C LEU A 544 -10.32 -3.90 18.57
N ALA A 545 -11.11 -4.34 19.59
CA ALA A 545 -10.73 -4.18 20.99
C ALA A 545 -9.51 -5.06 21.36
N ARG A 546 -9.36 -6.24 20.75
CA ARG A 546 -8.15 -7.09 20.92
C ARG A 546 -6.96 -6.46 20.20
N TYR A 547 -7.16 -5.98 18.98
CA TYR A 547 -6.15 -5.31 18.19
C TYR A 547 -5.57 -4.09 18.92
N ALA A 548 -6.40 -3.20 19.46
CA ALA A 548 -5.98 -2.01 20.19
C ALA A 548 -5.06 -2.30 21.39
N LYS A 549 -5.20 -3.49 22.02
CA LYS A 549 -4.36 -3.89 23.16
C LYS A 549 -2.97 -4.33 22.75
N LEU A 550 -2.83 -4.90 21.56
CA LEU A 550 -1.61 -5.56 21.10
C LEU A 550 -0.84 -4.74 20.07
N VAL A 551 -1.49 -3.77 19.42
CA VAL A 551 -0.89 -3.03 18.31
C VAL A 551 0.22 -2.09 18.79
N SER A 552 1.31 -2.07 18.02
CA SER A 552 2.42 -1.13 18.17
C SER A 552 2.08 0.25 17.58
N SER A 553 2.98 1.21 17.75
CA SER A 553 2.88 2.55 17.16
C SER A 553 2.99 2.51 15.62
N ALA A 554 2.48 3.54 14.96
CA ALA A 554 2.51 3.65 13.50
C ALA A 554 3.93 3.76 12.92
N ASP A 555 4.84 4.43 13.61
CA ASP A 555 6.27 4.50 13.25
C ASP A 555 6.98 3.12 13.27
N LYS A 556 6.38 2.12 13.93
CA LYS A 556 6.81 0.71 13.94
C LYS A 556 5.96 -0.20 13.04
N GLY A 557 5.14 0.38 12.17
CA GLY A 557 4.31 -0.36 11.21
C GLY A 557 2.94 -0.79 11.73
N ALA A 558 2.51 -0.38 12.93
CA ALA A 558 1.24 -0.77 13.55
C ALA A 558 1.01 -2.30 13.49
N ILE A 559 1.97 -3.08 13.97
CA ILE A 559 1.97 -4.54 14.03
C ILE A 559 1.44 -5.04 15.37
N LEU A 560 0.92 -6.27 15.42
CA LEU A 560 0.57 -6.95 16.67
C LEU A 560 1.84 -7.51 17.36
N GLN A 561 1.95 -7.26 18.67
CA GLN A 561 3.06 -7.72 19.51
C GLN A 561 2.54 -8.44 20.75
#